data_6acc687cbf483a29455867765b12d9db
#
_entry.id   6acc687cbf483a29455867765b12d9db
#
_cell.length_a   1.000
_cell.length_b   1.000
_cell.length_c   1.000
_cell.angle_alpha   90.00
_cell.angle_beta   90.00
_cell.angle_gamma   90.00
#
_symmetry.space_group_name_H-M   'P 1'
#
loop_
_entity.id
_entity.type
_entity.pdbx_description
1 polymer ?
#
loop_
_entity_poly.entity_id
_entity_poly.type
_entity_poly.pdbx_seq_one_letter_code
_entity_poly.pdbx_strand_id
1 'polypeptide(L)'
;MYVGIDDLAIYVPKLYVDYTDFARARGIEPQKLEYGIGIRKMALVDANQDPACMASNACLRLIQKNDLQPDDIGRIYIATESGLDESKAMNSFVIGMLEQVYGEGSFEHAGGIECKFACVSGSYALYDNANWIRAGENDGKSAIVIVSDIAKYDIGSTGEYTQGAGAVAMLIKENPRLLTFDRKVASTIIKNEYDFYRPIGKETPLVNGNYSNLLYLIQVKKAFDSYKEKIRSTGLIHLKDGESITDYIDFFSVHLPYRKMGEKALIYLLRHEWRHLPRWKDVIKEIGIEEPLQKDARGTIESVLLDTEFMKADENFRRAFSKSSFYHEVFEKKMASSLEASAIIGNLYTASMYMGFRSLLEFEYKKKERDLDGKRVGFGSYGSGSSAMVFSGVIQPEHKEIVKQMDLEREIGQRLRLSMEEYERLHENG
;
A
#
# COMPACT_ATOMS: atom_id res chain seq x y z
N MET A 1 4.06 0.10 -26.68
CA MET A 1 2.82 0.48 -26.00
C MET A 1 3.16 0.82 -24.57
N TYR A 2 2.81 2.00 -24.12
CA TYR A 2 2.96 2.48 -22.74
C TYR A 2 1.62 2.27 -22.04
N VAL A 3 1.61 1.56 -20.93
CA VAL A 3 0.39 1.26 -20.17
C VAL A 3 0.66 1.52 -18.70
N GLY A 4 -0.32 2.06 -18.00
CA GLY A 4 -0.19 2.36 -16.58
C GLY A 4 -1.43 2.98 -15.97
N ILE A 5 -1.26 3.67 -14.85
CA ILE A 5 -2.33 4.37 -14.14
C ILE A 5 -2.53 5.73 -14.78
N ASP A 6 -3.71 5.98 -15.34
CA ASP A 6 -4.08 7.25 -15.95
C ASP A 6 -4.55 8.26 -14.90
N ASP A 7 -5.41 7.80 -14.00
CA ASP A 7 -5.95 8.59 -12.88
C ASP A 7 -6.36 7.66 -11.74
N LEU A 8 -6.64 8.25 -10.57
CA LEU A 8 -7.16 7.53 -9.43
C LEU A 8 -8.14 8.40 -8.63
N ALA A 9 -9.10 7.73 -7.97
CA ALA A 9 -10.03 8.34 -7.03
C ALA A 9 -10.09 7.51 -5.75
N ILE A 10 -10.41 8.15 -4.64
CA ILE A 10 -10.47 7.50 -3.33
C ILE A 10 -11.85 7.65 -2.71
N TYR A 11 -12.15 6.72 -1.80
CA TYR A 11 -13.23 6.87 -0.83
C TYR A 11 -12.71 6.51 0.56
N VAL A 12 -12.95 7.39 1.52
CA VAL A 12 -12.67 7.15 2.94
C VAL A 12 -13.98 7.37 3.71
N PRO A 13 -14.38 6.46 4.59
CA PRO A 13 -15.58 6.62 5.41
C PRO A 13 -15.56 7.89 6.24
N LYS A 14 -16.76 8.35 6.60
CA LYS A 14 -16.92 9.61 7.33
C LYS A 14 -16.67 9.50 8.84
N LEU A 15 -16.64 8.30 9.39
CA LEU A 15 -16.42 8.07 10.82
C LEU A 15 -14.96 7.85 11.13
N TYR A 16 -14.50 8.30 12.30
CA TYR A 16 -13.15 8.01 12.78
C TYR A 16 -13.05 8.02 14.30
N VAL A 17 -12.09 7.25 14.82
CA VAL A 17 -11.62 7.33 16.21
C VAL A 17 -10.28 8.06 16.26
N ASP A 18 -10.13 8.95 17.24
CA ASP A 18 -8.87 9.64 17.52
C ASP A 18 -7.97 8.77 18.40
N TYR A 19 -6.67 8.72 18.08
CA TYR A 19 -5.71 7.87 18.80
C TYR A 19 -5.60 8.21 20.28
N THR A 20 -5.84 9.46 20.70
CA THR A 20 -5.75 9.87 22.11
C THR A 20 -6.91 9.30 22.93
N ASP A 21 -8.12 9.25 22.35
CA ASP A 21 -9.28 8.63 23.00
C ASP A 21 -9.10 7.13 23.09
N PHE A 22 -8.63 6.53 21.97
CA PHE A 22 -8.34 5.11 21.92
C PHE A 22 -7.29 4.70 22.96
N ALA A 23 -6.16 5.41 23.02
CA ALA A 23 -5.10 5.15 23.96
C ALA A 23 -5.59 5.22 25.41
N ARG A 24 -6.38 6.26 25.73
CA ARG A 24 -6.98 6.44 27.05
C ARG A 24 -7.90 5.28 27.43
N ALA A 25 -8.78 4.87 26.51
CA ALA A 25 -9.74 3.79 26.76
C ALA A 25 -9.08 2.43 26.92
N ARG A 26 -7.93 2.20 26.25
CA ARG A 26 -7.17 0.92 26.32
C ARG A 26 -6.01 0.95 27.33
N GLY A 27 -5.86 2.03 28.12
CA GLY A 27 -4.76 2.14 29.09
C GLY A 27 -3.38 2.16 28.45
N ILE A 28 -3.28 2.67 27.21
CA ILE A 28 -2.02 2.76 26.45
C ILE A 28 -1.53 4.20 26.52
N GLU A 29 -0.21 4.38 26.69
CA GLU A 29 0.41 5.69 26.58
C GLU A 29 0.25 6.22 25.14
N PRO A 30 -0.40 7.40 24.92
CA PRO A 30 -0.63 7.94 23.58
C PRO A 30 0.62 8.01 22.70
N GLN A 31 1.77 8.35 23.29
CA GLN A 31 3.05 8.42 22.58
C GLN A 31 3.48 7.08 21.96
N LYS A 32 3.05 5.93 22.53
CA LYS A 32 3.32 4.61 21.93
C LYS A 32 2.60 4.43 20.61
N LEU A 33 1.38 4.94 20.47
CA LEU A 33 0.63 4.89 19.22
C LEU A 33 1.18 5.89 18.20
N GLU A 34 1.42 7.13 18.62
CA GLU A 34 1.91 8.17 17.72
C GLU A 34 3.34 7.90 17.21
N TYR A 35 4.29 7.62 18.12
CA TYR A 35 5.70 7.45 17.75
C TYR A 35 6.10 6.00 17.48
N GLY A 36 5.40 5.02 18.06
CA GLY A 36 5.69 3.59 17.88
C GLY A 36 5.04 2.98 16.64
N ILE A 37 3.79 3.36 16.36
CA ILE A 37 2.98 2.87 15.24
C ILE A 37 2.81 3.96 14.17
N GLY A 38 2.77 5.22 14.58
CA GLY A 38 2.61 6.37 13.70
C GLY A 38 1.16 6.66 13.33
N ILE A 39 0.19 6.24 14.17
CA ILE A 39 -1.23 6.46 13.93
C ILE A 39 -1.73 7.68 14.69
N ARG A 40 -2.65 8.44 14.08
CA ARG A 40 -3.34 9.59 14.66
C ARG A 40 -4.86 9.44 14.63
N LYS A 41 -5.39 8.77 13.61
CA LYS A 41 -6.83 8.52 13.44
C LYS A 41 -7.04 7.20 12.72
N MET A 42 -8.13 6.52 13.04
CA MET A 42 -8.59 5.30 12.38
C MET A 42 -9.93 5.56 11.70
N ALA A 43 -10.01 5.42 10.39
CA ALA A 43 -11.27 5.51 9.65
C ALA A 43 -12.12 4.26 9.90
N LEU A 44 -13.41 4.46 10.09
CA LEU A 44 -14.37 3.40 10.37
C LEU A 44 -15.58 3.53 9.43
N VAL A 45 -16.10 2.39 8.99
CA VAL A 45 -17.36 2.34 8.22
C VAL A 45 -18.55 2.59 9.14
N ASP A 46 -19.60 3.16 8.58
CA ASP A 46 -20.91 3.24 9.25
C ASP A 46 -21.64 1.90 9.07
N ALA A 47 -22.68 1.65 9.89
CA ALA A 47 -23.46 0.42 9.89
C ALA A 47 -24.05 0.03 8.50
N ASN A 48 -24.20 0.99 7.61
CA ASN A 48 -24.72 0.78 6.24
C ASN A 48 -23.62 0.78 5.17
N GLN A 49 -22.36 0.69 5.56
CA GLN A 49 -21.24 0.71 4.62
C GLN A 49 -20.45 -0.60 4.67
N ASP A 50 -20.20 -1.15 3.51
CA ASP A 50 -19.38 -2.33 3.28
C ASP A 50 -18.28 -2.05 2.24
N PRO A 51 -17.39 -2.99 1.96
CA PRO A 51 -16.34 -2.80 0.96
C PRO A 51 -16.88 -2.54 -0.46
N ALA A 52 -18.04 -3.09 -0.85
CA ALA A 52 -18.64 -2.83 -2.16
C ALA A 52 -19.19 -1.42 -2.26
N CYS A 53 -19.80 -0.91 -1.19
CA CYS A 53 -20.24 0.48 -1.11
C CYS A 53 -19.05 1.46 -1.28
N MET A 54 -17.94 1.22 -0.57
CA MET A 54 -16.74 2.04 -0.70
C MET A 54 -16.12 1.94 -2.10
N ALA A 55 -16.03 0.74 -2.65
CA ALA A 55 -15.54 0.48 -4.00
C ALA A 55 -16.38 1.21 -5.06
N SER A 56 -17.71 1.14 -4.95
CA SER A 56 -18.64 1.79 -5.89
C SER A 56 -18.49 3.32 -5.84
N ASN A 57 -18.37 3.90 -4.65
CA ASN A 57 -18.16 5.33 -4.50
C ASN A 57 -16.81 5.80 -5.09
N ALA A 58 -15.73 5.05 -4.86
CA ALA A 58 -14.43 5.37 -5.46
C ALA A 58 -14.48 5.24 -7.00
N CYS A 59 -15.12 4.18 -7.50
CA CYS A 59 -15.30 3.93 -8.94
C CYS A 59 -16.16 5.02 -9.60
N LEU A 60 -17.30 5.36 -9.04
CA LEU A 60 -18.19 6.40 -9.54
C LEU A 60 -17.47 7.75 -9.64
N ARG A 61 -16.73 8.15 -8.59
CA ARG A 61 -15.90 9.36 -8.61
C ARG A 61 -14.87 9.34 -9.73
N LEU A 62 -14.22 8.19 -9.97
CA LEU A 62 -13.23 8.06 -11.01
C LEU A 62 -13.86 8.19 -12.41
N ILE A 63 -15.00 7.55 -12.64
CA ILE A 63 -15.76 7.61 -13.90
C ILE A 63 -16.20 9.06 -14.17
N GLN A 64 -16.85 9.70 -13.20
CA GLN A 64 -17.35 11.07 -13.33
C GLN A 64 -16.24 12.10 -13.52
N LYS A 65 -15.13 11.96 -12.77
CA LYS A 65 -13.97 12.86 -12.87
C LYS A 65 -13.31 12.85 -14.26
N ASN A 66 -13.43 11.73 -14.98
CA ASN A 66 -12.79 11.52 -16.27
C ASN A 66 -13.81 11.53 -17.43
N ASP A 67 -15.07 11.90 -17.17
CA ASP A 67 -16.17 11.92 -18.17
C ASP A 67 -16.31 10.60 -18.96
N LEU A 68 -15.98 9.47 -18.31
CA LEU A 68 -16.05 8.15 -18.95
C LEU A 68 -17.50 7.72 -19.14
N GLN A 69 -17.77 7.13 -20.30
CA GLN A 69 -19.02 6.42 -20.55
C GLN A 69 -18.85 4.93 -20.17
N PRO A 70 -19.91 4.21 -19.82
CA PRO A 70 -19.85 2.77 -19.56
C PRO A 70 -19.14 1.97 -20.66
N ASP A 71 -19.37 2.32 -21.93
CA ASP A 71 -18.76 1.68 -23.08
C ASP A 71 -17.24 1.88 -23.21
N ASP A 72 -16.67 2.88 -22.55
CA ASP A 72 -15.22 3.11 -22.49
C ASP A 72 -14.52 2.11 -21.57
N ILE A 73 -15.29 1.34 -20.77
CA ILE A 73 -14.79 0.47 -19.71
C ILE A 73 -14.97 -0.99 -20.15
N GLY A 74 -13.87 -1.68 -20.41
CA GLY A 74 -13.88 -3.08 -20.79
C GLY A 74 -13.75 -4.03 -19.60
N ARG A 75 -13.14 -3.59 -18.47
CA ARG A 75 -12.98 -4.39 -17.27
C ARG A 75 -13.10 -3.59 -15.98
N ILE A 76 -13.76 -4.17 -14.98
CA ILE A 76 -13.79 -3.69 -13.59
C ILE A 76 -13.32 -4.84 -12.71
N TYR A 77 -12.08 -4.78 -12.24
CA TYR A 77 -11.49 -5.75 -11.29
C TYR A 77 -11.51 -5.18 -9.88
N ILE A 78 -11.83 -6.02 -8.91
CA ILE A 78 -11.76 -5.66 -7.50
C ILE A 78 -10.76 -6.56 -6.80
N ALA A 79 -9.91 -5.97 -5.98
CA ALA A 79 -9.00 -6.69 -5.12
C ALA A 79 -9.30 -6.34 -3.66
N THR A 80 -9.55 -7.37 -2.87
CA THR A 80 -9.98 -7.23 -1.47
C THR A 80 -9.61 -8.47 -0.65
N GLU A 81 -9.47 -8.28 0.65
CA GLU A 81 -9.50 -9.37 1.63
C GLU A 81 -10.73 -9.26 2.56
N SER A 82 -11.63 -8.32 2.26
CA SER A 82 -12.91 -8.08 2.97
C SER A 82 -14.11 -8.46 2.08
N GLY A 83 -14.05 -9.66 1.46
CA GLY A 83 -15.11 -10.15 0.56
C GLY A 83 -16.46 -10.26 1.27
N LEU A 84 -17.54 -10.08 0.51
CA LEU A 84 -18.93 -10.15 1.00
C LEU A 84 -19.55 -11.53 0.81
N ASP A 85 -19.07 -12.30 -0.16
CA ASP A 85 -19.58 -13.62 -0.52
C ASP A 85 -18.40 -14.51 -0.94
N GLU A 86 -18.52 -15.81 -0.71
CA GLU A 86 -17.44 -16.75 -1.05
C GLU A 86 -17.47 -17.21 -2.51
N SER A 87 -18.53 -16.89 -3.25
CA SER A 87 -18.75 -17.31 -4.64
C SER A 87 -19.07 -16.13 -5.56
N LYS A 88 -20.02 -15.28 -5.17
CA LYS A 88 -20.40 -14.10 -5.95
C LYS A 88 -19.35 -13.01 -5.78
N ALA A 89 -18.67 -12.67 -6.86
CA ALA A 89 -17.61 -11.69 -6.86
C ALA A 89 -18.14 -10.26 -6.59
N MET A 90 -17.39 -9.49 -5.81
CA MET A 90 -17.76 -8.13 -5.38
C MET A 90 -17.96 -7.17 -6.55
N ASN A 91 -17.29 -7.36 -7.68
CA ASN A 91 -17.49 -6.52 -8.86
C ASN A 91 -18.94 -6.55 -9.38
N SER A 92 -19.68 -7.65 -9.20
CA SER A 92 -21.09 -7.71 -9.59
C SER A 92 -21.98 -6.84 -8.70
N PHE A 93 -21.66 -6.68 -7.41
CA PHE A 93 -22.33 -5.73 -6.53
C PHE A 93 -22.03 -4.29 -6.94
N VAL A 94 -20.75 -4.00 -7.25
CA VAL A 94 -20.32 -2.66 -7.69
C VAL A 94 -21.00 -2.28 -9.00
N ILE A 95 -21.04 -3.19 -9.99
CA ILE A 95 -21.75 -2.96 -11.25
C ILE A 95 -23.21 -2.63 -10.99
N GLY A 96 -23.93 -3.41 -10.18
CA GLY A 96 -25.33 -3.13 -9.84
C GLY A 96 -25.57 -1.77 -9.19
N MET A 97 -24.60 -1.28 -8.37
CA MET A 97 -24.67 0.08 -7.80
C MET A 97 -24.39 1.16 -8.85
N LEU A 98 -23.45 0.95 -9.77
CA LEU A 98 -23.17 1.88 -10.86
C LEU A 98 -24.34 1.99 -11.83
N GLU A 99 -25.03 0.90 -12.12
CA GLU A 99 -26.20 0.85 -12.99
C GLU A 99 -27.40 1.62 -12.40
N GLN A 100 -27.47 1.83 -11.10
CA GLN A 100 -28.45 2.74 -10.50
C GLN A 100 -28.26 4.20 -10.96
N VAL A 101 -27.02 4.56 -11.36
CA VAL A 101 -26.69 5.91 -11.83
C VAL A 101 -26.74 6.01 -13.35
N TYR A 102 -26.26 4.98 -14.07
CA TYR A 102 -26.06 5.00 -15.51
C TYR A 102 -27.17 4.29 -16.30
N GLY A 103 -28.04 3.54 -15.61
CA GLY A 103 -29.10 2.72 -16.18
C GLY A 103 -28.78 1.22 -16.17
N GLU A 104 -29.82 0.41 -16.08
CA GLU A 104 -29.73 -1.05 -16.06
C GLU A 104 -29.07 -1.56 -17.35
N GLY A 105 -28.12 -2.50 -17.22
CA GLY A 105 -27.37 -3.09 -18.33
C GLY A 105 -26.25 -2.22 -18.90
N SER A 106 -26.03 -0.99 -18.38
CA SER A 106 -25.00 -0.09 -18.92
C SER A 106 -23.58 -0.65 -18.80
N PHE A 107 -23.30 -1.55 -17.85
CA PHE A 107 -22.00 -2.21 -17.65
C PHE A 107 -22.01 -3.71 -17.97
N GLU A 108 -23.04 -4.24 -18.66
CA GLU A 108 -23.17 -5.69 -18.91
C GLU A 108 -21.99 -6.30 -19.70
N HIS A 109 -21.27 -5.47 -20.46
CA HIS A 109 -20.09 -5.87 -21.23
C HIS A 109 -18.77 -5.59 -20.51
N ALA A 110 -18.77 -5.04 -19.31
CA ALA A 110 -17.59 -4.86 -18.51
C ALA A 110 -17.20 -6.15 -17.81
N GLY A 111 -16.23 -6.89 -18.33
CA GLY A 111 -15.70 -8.10 -17.71
C GLY A 111 -15.03 -7.80 -16.36
N GLY A 112 -14.99 -8.79 -15.47
CA GLY A 112 -14.29 -8.58 -14.20
C GLY A 112 -14.31 -9.77 -13.25
N ILE A 113 -13.42 -9.70 -12.28
CA ILE A 113 -13.29 -10.70 -11.20
C ILE A 113 -12.99 -10.01 -9.88
N GLU A 114 -13.19 -10.75 -8.80
CA GLU A 114 -12.63 -10.42 -7.48
C GLU A 114 -11.31 -11.16 -7.31
N CYS A 115 -10.24 -10.41 -7.00
CA CYS A 115 -8.91 -10.94 -6.76
C CYS A 115 -8.66 -11.04 -5.25
N LYS A 116 -8.28 -12.24 -4.77
CA LYS A 116 -7.93 -12.47 -3.37
C LYS A 116 -6.55 -13.09 -3.23
N PHE A 117 -5.63 -12.35 -2.68
CA PHE A 117 -4.38 -12.81 -2.07
C PHE A 117 -3.94 -11.76 -1.05
N ALA A 118 -4.69 -11.66 0.05
CA ALA A 118 -4.44 -10.66 1.07
C ALA A 118 -4.13 -9.28 0.44
N CYS A 119 -3.30 -8.47 1.08
CA CYS A 119 -3.05 -7.08 0.66
C CYS A 119 -2.28 -6.93 -0.67
N VAL A 120 -1.70 -7.99 -1.25
CA VAL A 120 -0.95 -7.91 -2.53
C VAL A 120 -1.84 -8.02 -3.76
N SER A 121 -3.10 -8.48 -3.60
CA SER A 121 -4.01 -8.80 -4.71
C SER A 121 -4.24 -7.63 -5.68
N GLY A 122 -4.27 -6.38 -5.18
CA GLY A 122 -4.37 -5.19 -6.03
C GLY A 122 -3.25 -5.06 -7.04
N SER A 123 -2.02 -5.47 -6.70
CA SER A 123 -0.88 -5.40 -7.62
C SER A 123 -0.97 -6.46 -8.72
N TYR A 124 -1.47 -7.65 -8.41
CA TYR A 124 -1.78 -8.66 -9.42
C TYR A 124 -2.87 -8.19 -10.36
N ALA A 125 -3.97 -7.65 -9.82
CA ALA A 125 -5.07 -7.10 -10.63
C ALA A 125 -4.61 -5.97 -11.57
N LEU A 126 -3.74 -5.06 -11.10
CA LEU A 126 -3.15 -4.01 -11.94
C LEU A 126 -2.35 -4.57 -13.10
N TYR A 127 -1.46 -5.53 -12.82
CA TYR A 127 -0.61 -6.10 -13.86
C TYR A 127 -1.37 -6.97 -14.85
N ASP A 128 -2.40 -7.69 -14.40
CA ASP A 128 -3.27 -8.47 -15.28
C ASP A 128 -3.99 -7.56 -16.28
N ASN A 129 -4.58 -6.48 -15.79
CA ASN A 129 -5.25 -5.49 -16.65
C ASN A 129 -4.28 -4.72 -17.56
N ALA A 130 -3.10 -4.36 -17.06
CA ALA A 130 -2.06 -3.75 -17.90
C ALA A 130 -1.58 -4.69 -19.01
N ASN A 131 -1.48 -6.00 -18.72
CA ASN A 131 -1.10 -7.00 -19.73
C ASN A 131 -2.22 -7.27 -20.73
N TRP A 132 -3.49 -7.26 -20.33
CA TRP A 132 -4.64 -7.33 -21.21
C TRP A 132 -4.62 -6.19 -22.25
N ILE A 133 -4.37 -4.96 -21.80
CA ILE A 133 -4.24 -3.80 -22.70
C ILE A 133 -2.99 -3.96 -23.60
N ARG A 134 -1.84 -4.39 -23.05
CA ARG A 134 -0.61 -4.61 -23.82
C ARG A 134 -0.75 -5.69 -24.89
N ALA A 135 -1.60 -6.67 -24.67
CA ALA A 135 -1.91 -7.73 -25.65
C ALA A 135 -2.81 -7.24 -26.78
N GLY A 136 -3.44 -6.06 -26.63
CA GLY A 136 -4.38 -5.53 -27.62
C GLY A 136 -5.78 -6.16 -27.54
N GLU A 137 -6.08 -6.89 -26.47
CA GLU A 137 -7.37 -7.58 -26.28
C GLU A 137 -8.45 -6.64 -25.69
N ASN A 138 -8.14 -5.36 -25.55
CA ASN A 138 -9.01 -4.38 -24.89
C ASN A 138 -9.93 -3.60 -25.84
N ASP A 139 -9.84 -3.82 -27.13
CA ASP A 139 -10.66 -3.12 -28.15
C ASP A 139 -10.71 -1.59 -27.95
N GLY A 140 -9.58 -1.00 -27.53
CA GLY A 140 -9.47 0.43 -27.23
C GLY A 140 -10.07 0.85 -25.90
N LYS A 141 -10.68 -0.05 -25.13
CA LYS A 141 -11.30 0.22 -23.83
C LYS A 141 -10.28 0.28 -22.71
N SER A 142 -10.66 0.96 -21.64
CA SER A 142 -9.88 1.06 -20.39
C SER A 142 -10.29 -0.03 -19.40
N ALA A 143 -9.44 -0.26 -18.38
CA ALA A 143 -9.80 -1.06 -17.23
C ALA A 143 -9.84 -0.20 -15.96
N ILE A 144 -10.71 -0.54 -15.02
CA ILE A 144 -10.72 0.01 -13.68
C ILE A 144 -10.32 -1.10 -12.71
N VAL A 145 -9.31 -0.84 -11.91
CA VAL A 145 -8.90 -1.71 -10.79
C VAL A 145 -9.23 -0.99 -9.49
N ILE A 146 -10.04 -1.64 -8.66
CA ILE A 146 -10.49 -1.09 -7.37
C ILE A 146 -9.89 -1.95 -6.27
N VAL A 147 -9.32 -1.30 -5.27
CA VAL A 147 -8.88 -1.92 -4.01
C VAL A 147 -9.74 -1.35 -2.89
N SER A 148 -10.41 -2.20 -2.11
CA SER A 148 -11.37 -1.76 -1.09
C SER A 148 -11.40 -2.74 0.07
N ASP A 149 -11.16 -2.24 1.28
CA ASP A 149 -11.10 -3.09 2.48
C ASP A 149 -11.55 -2.38 3.75
N ILE A 150 -11.95 -3.21 4.71
CA ILE A 150 -12.15 -2.87 6.11
C ILE A 150 -11.17 -3.70 6.93
N ALA A 151 -10.17 -3.06 7.51
CA ALA A 151 -9.24 -3.72 8.42
C ALA A 151 -9.85 -3.79 9.82
N LYS A 152 -10.50 -4.91 10.14
CA LYS A 152 -11.15 -5.18 11.44
C LYS A 152 -10.33 -6.20 12.23
N TYR A 153 -10.12 -5.94 13.52
CA TYR A 153 -9.42 -6.83 14.46
C TYR A 153 -10.23 -6.93 15.76
N ASP A 154 -10.00 -7.98 16.55
CA ASP A 154 -10.67 -8.13 17.84
C ASP A 154 -10.35 -6.95 18.78
N ILE A 155 -11.37 -6.52 19.52
CA ILE A 155 -11.21 -5.50 20.58
C ILE A 155 -10.20 -6.01 21.61
N GLY A 156 -9.28 -5.14 22.01
CA GLY A 156 -8.18 -5.46 22.94
C GLY A 156 -6.99 -6.19 22.31
N SER A 157 -7.07 -6.56 21.01
CA SER A 157 -5.93 -7.17 20.31
C SER A 157 -4.86 -6.13 19.94
N THR A 158 -3.64 -6.62 19.67
CA THR A 158 -2.54 -5.76 19.18
C THR A 158 -2.74 -5.24 17.75
N GLY A 159 -3.75 -5.72 17.03
CA GLY A 159 -4.15 -5.22 15.72
C GLY A 159 -5.15 -4.07 15.79
N GLU A 160 -5.95 -3.98 16.87
CA GLU A 160 -7.07 -3.06 16.99
C GLU A 160 -6.70 -1.60 16.68
N TYR A 161 -5.57 -1.12 17.19
CA TYR A 161 -5.12 0.26 16.98
C TYR A 161 -4.58 0.54 15.57
N THR A 162 -4.49 -0.47 14.71
CA THR A 162 -4.07 -0.28 13.30
C THR A 162 -5.24 -0.24 12.33
N GLN A 163 -6.46 -0.45 12.79
CA GLN A 163 -7.66 -0.52 11.96
C GLN A 163 -7.84 0.69 11.04
N GLY A 164 -8.59 0.49 9.97
CA GLY A 164 -8.93 1.52 9.01
C GLY A 164 -9.87 0.97 7.95
N ALA A 165 -10.44 1.85 7.13
CA ALA A 165 -11.31 1.47 6.03
C ALA A 165 -11.20 2.48 4.89
N GLY A 166 -11.33 2.01 3.64
CA GLY A 166 -11.32 2.86 2.47
C GLY A 166 -11.11 2.10 1.17
N ALA A 167 -11.27 2.82 0.08
CA ALA A 167 -11.11 2.30 -1.27
C ALA A 167 -10.28 3.25 -2.15
N VAL A 168 -9.56 2.67 -3.10
CA VAL A 168 -8.89 3.40 -4.20
C VAL A 168 -9.30 2.75 -5.53
N ALA A 169 -9.86 3.52 -6.44
CA ALA A 169 -10.13 3.12 -7.81
C ALA A 169 -9.05 3.72 -8.74
N MET A 170 -8.50 2.93 -9.64
CA MET A 170 -7.42 3.29 -10.55
C MET A 170 -7.83 3.02 -11.98
N LEU A 171 -7.74 4.01 -12.84
CA LEU A 171 -7.98 3.90 -14.28
C LEU A 171 -6.70 3.43 -14.97
N ILE A 172 -6.79 2.30 -15.65
CA ILE A 172 -5.66 1.69 -16.37
C ILE A 172 -5.93 1.79 -17.88
N LYS A 173 -5.01 2.40 -18.59
CA LYS A 173 -5.12 2.55 -20.03
C LYS A 173 -3.78 2.68 -20.75
N GLU A 174 -3.84 2.71 -22.06
CA GLU A 174 -2.70 3.06 -22.90
C GLU A 174 -2.41 4.57 -22.83
N ASN A 175 -1.13 4.93 -22.88
CA ASN A 175 -0.64 6.32 -22.81
C ASN A 175 -1.23 7.08 -21.61
N PRO A 176 -1.00 6.58 -20.38
CA PRO A 176 -1.59 7.13 -19.18
C PRO A 176 -1.01 8.51 -18.85
N ARG A 177 -1.84 9.40 -18.30
CA ARG A 177 -1.44 10.76 -17.89
C ARG A 177 -0.68 10.81 -16.57
N LEU A 178 -0.84 9.80 -15.69
CA LEU A 178 -0.28 9.87 -14.34
C LEU A 178 1.01 9.07 -14.20
N LEU A 179 0.99 7.77 -14.49
CA LEU A 179 2.13 6.88 -14.28
C LEU A 179 2.16 5.78 -15.33
N THR A 180 3.28 5.64 -16.02
CA THR A 180 3.56 4.51 -16.93
C THR A 180 4.36 3.43 -16.21
N PHE A 181 3.90 2.17 -16.25
CA PHE A 181 4.64 1.06 -15.65
C PHE A 181 5.91 0.71 -16.43
N ASP A 182 7.01 0.52 -15.72
CA ASP A 182 8.24 -0.05 -16.28
C ASP A 182 7.97 -1.49 -16.75
N ARG A 183 8.47 -1.83 -17.94
CA ARG A 183 8.16 -3.11 -18.59
C ARG A 183 9.16 -4.20 -18.19
N LYS A 184 8.67 -5.45 -18.04
CA LYS A 184 9.48 -6.67 -17.82
C LYS A 184 10.29 -6.68 -16.51
N VAL A 185 10.04 -5.77 -15.59
CA VAL A 185 10.78 -5.68 -14.32
C VAL A 185 9.99 -6.08 -13.09
N ALA A 186 8.66 -6.13 -13.16
CA ALA A 186 7.85 -6.59 -12.05
C ALA A 186 8.28 -7.99 -11.59
N SER A 187 8.44 -8.15 -10.28
CA SER A 187 8.98 -9.36 -9.67
C SER A 187 8.12 -9.79 -8.49
N THR A 188 7.87 -11.08 -8.39
CA THR A 188 7.01 -11.68 -7.37
C THR A 188 7.75 -12.77 -6.63
N ILE A 189 7.44 -12.89 -5.34
CA ILE A 189 7.84 -14.02 -4.49
C ILE A 189 6.59 -14.53 -3.80
N ILE A 190 6.45 -15.83 -3.72
CA ILE A 190 5.35 -16.49 -3.02
C ILE A 190 5.89 -17.59 -2.11
N LYS A 191 5.30 -17.74 -0.93
CA LYS A 191 5.64 -18.79 0.03
C LYS A 191 4.41 -19.13 0.86
N ASN A 192 4.20 -20.41 1.17
CA ASN A 192 3.13 -20.81 2.08
C ASN A 192 3.52 -20.48 3.52
N GLU A 193 2.80 -19.52 4.11
CA GLU A 193 3.05 -19.01 5.47
C GLU A 193 1.73 -18.79 6.21
N TYR A 194 1.78 -18.80 7.54
CA TYR A 194 0.62 -18.62 8.42
C TYR A 194 0.82 -17.42 9.36
N ASP A 195 1.38 -16.35 8.82
CA ASP A 195 1.68 -15.11 9.57
C ASP A 195 0.43 -14.30 9.89
N PHE A 196 -0.51 -14.29 8.98
CA PHE A 196 -1.82 -13.64 9.07
C PHE A 196 -2.76 -14.37 8.13
N TYR A 197 -3.90 -14.81 8.61
CA TYR A 197 -4.94 -15.43 7.80
C TYR A 197 -6.28 -15.36 8.51
N ARG A 198 -7.37 -15.39 7.75
CA ARG A 198 -8.74 -15.39 8.27
C ARG A 198 -9.43 -16.66 7.82
N PRO A 199 -9.61 -17.66 8.71
CA PRO A 199 -10.37 -18.86 8.40
C PRO A 199 -11.80 -18.55 8.01
N ILE A 200 -12.38 -19.39 7.14
CA ILE A 200 -13.81 -19.32 6.79
C ILE A 200 -14.65 -19.32 8.06
N GLY A 201 -15.64 -18.42 8.13
CA GLY A 201 -16.51 -18.24 9.29
C GLY A 201 -15.90 -17.42 10.44
N LYS A 202 -14.72 -16.83 10.24
CA LYS A 202 -14.14 -15.83 11.14
C LYS A 202 -14.30 -14.42 10.57
N GLU A 203 -14.73 -13.47 11.40
CA GLU A 203 -14.80 -12.06 11.00
C GLU A 203 -13.44 -11.37 11.08
N THR A 204 -12.63 -11.74 12.06
CA THR A 204 -11.34 -11.16 12.34
C THR A 204 -10.19 -12.13 12.02
N PRO A 205 -9.01 -11.64 11.63
CA PRO A 205 -7.88 -12.49 11.29
C PRO A 205 -7.16 -13.02 12.54
N LEU A 206 -6.49 -14.16 12.36
CA LEU A 206 -5.46 -14.66 13.27
C LEU A 206 -4.11 -14.10 12.85
N VAL A 207 -3.40 -13.47 13.77
CA VAL A 207 -2.17 -12.74 13.49
C VAL A 207 -1.04 -13.14 14.43
N ASN A 208 0.13 -13.48 13.84
CA ASN A 208 1.40 -13.52 14.57
C ASN A 208 2.21 -12.26 14.21
N GLY A 209 1.99 -11.16 14.94
CA GLY A 209 2.46 -9.84 14.54
C GLY A 209 3.97 -9.71 14.39
N ASN A 210 4.79 -10.28 15.29
CA ASN A 210 6.25 -10.22 15.20
C ASN A 210 6.75 -11.03 14.00
N TYR A 211 6.18 -12.21 13.79
CA TYR A 211 6.51 -13.07 12.66
C TYR A 211 6.14 -12.38 11.34
N SER A 212 4.91 -11.87 11.23
CA SER A 212 4.40 -11.20 10.04
C SER A 212 5.23 -9.95 9.67
N ASN A 213 5.62 -9.14 10.66
CA ASN A 213 6.48 -7.97 10.43
C ASN A 213 7.84 -8.36 9.83
N LEU A 214 8.48 -9.41 10.37
CA LEU A 214 9.78 -9.87 9.86
C LEU A 214 9.63 -10.54 8.48
N LEU A 215 8.60 -11.35 8.30
CA LEU A 215 8.29 -12.00 7.03
C LEU A 215 8.05 -10.97 5.91
N TYR A 216 7.27 -9.93 6.20
CA TYR A 216 7.07 -8.81 5.28
C TYR A 216 8.39 -8.23 4.79
N LEU A 217 9.32 -7.88 5.70
CA LEU A 217 10.62 -7.30 5.34
C LEU A 217 11.44 -8.24 4.46
N ILE A 218 11.48 -9.52 4.82
CA ILE A 218 12.22 -10.55 4.07
C ILE A 218 11.63 -10.77 2.67
N GLN A 219 10.31 -10.90 2.56
CA GLN A 219 9.66 -11.20 1.29
C GLN A 219 9.73 -10.01 0.31
N VAL A 220 9.48 -8.78 0.79
CA VAL A 220 9.62 -7.58 -0.04
C VAL A 220 11.07 -7.41 -0.51
N LYS A 221 12.05 -7.68 0.37
CA LYS A 221 13.48 -7.64 -0.02
C LYS A 221 13.81 -8.68 -1.08
N LYS A 222 13.33 -9.92 -0.95
CA LYS A 222 13.54 -10.96 -1.97
C LYS A 222 12.91 -10.59 -3.32
N ALA A 223 11.69 -10.02 -3.30
CA ALA A 223 11.05 -9.52 -4.51
C ALA A 223 11.84 -8.35 -5.12
N PHE A 224 12.42 -7.49 -4.27
CA PHE A 224 13.28 -6.39 -4.71
C PHE A 224 14.60 -6.90 -5.32
N ASP A 225 15.20 -7.96 -4.79
CA ASP A 225 16.39 -8.57 -5.39
C ASP A 225 16.10 -9.10 -6.80
N SER A 226 14.99 -9.80 -6.97
CA SER A 226 14.56 -10.28 -8.28
C SER A 226 14.22 -9.12 -9.23
N TYR A 227 13.60 -8.05 -8.72
CA TYR A 227 13.37 -6.82 -9.47
C TYR A 227 14.70 -6.20 -9.95
N LYS A 228 15.69 -6.11 -9.07
CA LYS A 228 17.03 -5.59 -9.38
C LYS A 228 17.72 -6.40 -10.49
N GLU A 229 17.62 -7.72 -10.44
CA GLU A 229 18.14 -8.59 -11.50
C GLU A 229 17.46 -8.35 -12.84
N LYS A 230 16.12 -8.19 -12.84
CA LYS A 230 15.37 -7.86 -14.05
C LYS A 230 15.70 -6.46 -14.61
N ILE A 231 15.92 -5.48 -13.75
CA ILE A 231 16.41 -4.15 -14.15
C ILE A 231 17.75 -4.27 -14.90
N ARG A 232 18.68 -5.06 -14.36
CA ARG A 232 19.97 -5.29 -15.00
C ARG A 232 19.85 -6.04 -16.33
N SER A 233 19.07 -7.10 -16.38
CA SER A 233 18.89 -7.93 -17.59
C SER A 233 18.16 -7.20 -18.72
N THR A 234 17.26 -6.28 -18.39
CA THR A 234 16.53 -5.46 -19.39
C THR A 234 17.31 -4.21 -19.83
N GLY A 235 18.38 -3.86 -19.13
CA GLY A 235 19.12 -2.61 -19.36
C GLY A 235 18.32 -1.35 -19.09
N LEU A 236 17.23 -1.44 -18.30
CA LEU A 236 16.38 -0.29 -17.99
C LEU A 236 17.13 0.80 -17.21
N ILE A 237 18.01 0.39 -16.31
CA ILE A 237 18.87 1.27 -15.52
C ILE A 237 20.29 0.69 -15.54
N HIS A 238 21.26 1.53 -15.88
CA HIS A 238 22.67 1.18 -15.81
C HIS A 238 23.28 1.76 -14.53
N LEU A 239 23.58 0.87 -13.56
CA LEU A 239 24.23 1.26 -12.31
C LEU A 239 25.72 1.48 -12.56
N LYS A 240 26.26 2.58 -12.05
CA LYS A 240 27.69 2.85 -11.97
C LYS A 240 28.29 2.20 -10.72
N ASP A 241 29.62 2.11 -10.69
CA ASP A 241 30.32 1.61 -9.51
C ASP A 241 29.99 2.47 -8.27
N GLY A 242 29.67 1.80 -7.16
CA GLY A 242 29.28 2.46 -5.92
C GLY A 242 27.82 2.95 -5.83
N GLU A 243 27.01 2.75 -6.87
CA GLU A 243 25.59 3.08 -6.86
C GLU A 243 24.70 1.89 -6.51
N SER A 244 23.54 2.18 -5.95
CA SER A 244 22.44 1.23 -5.69
C SER A 244 21.27 1.55 -6.60
N ILE A 245 20.44 0.54 -6.89
CA ILE A 245 19.16 0.74 -7.57
C ILE A 245 18.25 1.74 -6.82
N THR A 246 18.41 1.85 -5.49
CA THR A 246 17.68 2.82 -4.67
C THR A 246 18.01 4.27 -5.01
N ASP A 247 19.15 4.54 -5.65
CA ASP A 247 19.54 5.87 -6.09
C ASP A 247 18.70 6.32 -7.31
N TYR A 248 18.23 5.38 -8.11
CA TYR A 248 17.44 5.59 -9.34
C TYR A 248 15.92 5.52 -9.12
N ILE A 249 15.48 5.23 -7.92
CA ILE A 249 14.08 5.32 -7.50
C ILE A 249 13.95 6.67 -6.79
N ASP A 250 13.12 7.57 -7.33
CA ASP A 250 12.89 8.88 -6.73
C ASP A 250 11.96 8.80 -5.51
N PHE A 251 10.96 7.90 -5.55
CA PHE A 251 9.99 7.73 -4.48
C PHE A 251 9.65 6.26 -4.25
N PHE A 252 9.32 5.94 -3.00
CA PHE A 252 8.81 4.62 -2.61
C PHE A 252 7.37 4.71 -2.11
N SER A 253 6.53 3.80 -2.60
CA SER A 253 5.23 3.51 -2.03
C SER A 253 5.17 2.02 -1.68
N VAL A 254 5.03 1.71 -0.41
CA VAL A 254 5.04 0.32 0.06
C VAL A 254 3.73 -0.02 0.76
N HIS A 255 3.44 -1.31 0.91
CA HIS A 255 2.31 -1.76 1.72
C HIS A 255 2.46 -1.26 3.17
N LEU A 256 1.41 -0.68 3.72
CA LEU A 256 1.40 -0.03 5.02
C LEU A 256 0.33 -0.65 5.94
N PRO A 257 0.65 -1.72 6.68
CA PRO A 257 -0.21 -2.17 7.77
C PRO A 257 -0.35 -1.09 8.86
N TYR A 258 0.67 -0.26 9.00
CA TYR A 258 0.72 0.95 9.81
C TYR A 258 1.91 1.81 9.35
N ARG A 259 1.85 3.12 9.66
CA ARG A 259 2.82 4.10 9.14
C ARG A 259 4.30 3.70 9.38
N LYS A 260 4.64 3.29 10.61
CA LYS A 260 6.02 2.91 10.97
C LYS A 260 6.55 1.68 10.23
N MET A 261 5.69 0.87 9.63
CA MET A 261 6.13 -0.27 8.83
C MET A 261 6.84 0.18 7.55
N GLY A 262 6.41 1.30 6.95
CA GLY A 262 7.13 1.90 5.83
C GLY A 262 8.55 2.33 6.19
N GLU A 263 8.74 2.96 7.36
CA GLU A 263 10.08 3.32 7.86
C GLU A 263 10.95 2.07 8.08
N LYS A 264 10.39 1.02 8.70
CA LYS A 264 11.09 -0.27 8.89
C LYS A 264 11.49 -0.92 7.56
N ALA A 265 10.60 -0.87 6.56
CA ALA A 265 10.86 -1.40 5.23
C ALA A 265 12.01 -0.64 4.54
N LEU A 266 12.02 0.69 4.62
CA LEU A 266 13.10 1.49 4.06
C LEU A 266 14.44 1.23 4.76
N ILE A 267 14.46 1.19 6.11
CA ILE A 267 15.66 0.85 6.88
C ILE A 267 16.20 -0.52 6.42
N TYR A 268 15.33 -1.52 6.33
CA TYR A 268 15.71 -2.88 5.94
C TYR A 268 16.27 -2.91 4.52
N LEU A 269 15.62 -2.23 3.58
CA LEU A 269 16.06 -2.15 2.20
C LEU A 269 17.42 -1.45 2.05
N LEU A 270 17.57 -0.24 2.61
CA LEU A 270 18.80 0.54 2.50
C LEU A 270 20.00 -0.18 3.13
N ARG A 271 19.80 -0.78 4.32
CA ARG A 271 20.82 -1.60 4.96
C ARG A 271 21.34 -2.72 4.06
N HIS A 272 20.43 -3.46 3.41
CA HIS A 272 20.81 -4.57 2.53
C HIS A 272 21.44 -4.11 1.22
N GLU A 273 20.99 -3.00 0.67
CA GLU A 273 21.53 -2.45 -0.57
C GLU A 273 22.88 -1.73 -0.36
N TRP A 274 23.10 -1.08 0.78
CA TRP A 274 24.26 -0.25 1.00
C TRP A 274 25.42 -0.95 1.69
N ARG A 275 25.20 -2.07 2.42
CA ARG A 275 26.27 -2.75 3.18
C ARG A 275 27.49 -3.16 2.35
N HIS A 276 27.35 -3.29 1.05
CA HIS A 276 28.41 -3.63 0.12
C HIS A 276 28.95 -2.41 -0.66
N LEU A 277 28.48 -1.21 -0.36
CA LEU A 277 28.87 0.03 -1.02
C LEU A 277 29.84 0.84 -0.15
N PRO A 278 30.70 1.67 -0.75
CA PRO A 278 31.63 2.52 0.00
C PRO A 278 30.94 3.37 1.07
N ARG A 279 29.76 3.94 0.75
CA ARG A 279 28.96 4.79 1.65
C ARG A 279 28.58 4.11 2.99
N TRP A 280 28.57 2.79 3.03
CA TRP A 280 28.23 2.06 4.28
C TRP A 280 29.25 2.28 5.39
N LYS A 281 30.52 2.46 5.03
CA LYS A 281 31.58 2.78 6.01
C LYS A 281 31.32 4.12 6.71
N ASP A 282 30.83 5.11 5.95
CA ASP A 282 30.50 6.42 6.49
C ASP A 282 29.25 6.35 7.39
N VAL A 283 28.25 5.56 7.00
CA VAL A 283 27.08 5.27 7.85
C VAL A 283 27.52 4.66 9.18
N ILE A 284 28.31 3.58 9.16
CA ILE A 284 28.81 2.92 10.39
C ILE A 284 29.61 3.89 11.24
N LYS A 285 30.46 4.72 10.65
CA LYS A 285 31.24 5.75 11.36
C LYS A 285 30.32 6.77 12.05
N GLU A 286 29.25 7.23 11.37
CA GLU A 286 28.31 8.20 11.95
C GLU A 286 27.53 7.59 13.12
N ILE A 287 26.98 6.38 12.96
CA ILE A 287 26.14 5.76 13.99
C ILE A 287 26.93 5.17 15.16
N GLY A 288 28.23 4.88 14.97
CA GLY A 288 29.11 4.36 16.01
C GLY A 288 28.77 2.96 16.51
N ILE A 289 28.00 2.18 15.76
CA ILE A 289 27.56 0.83 16.12
C ILE A 289 27.83 -0.10 14.94
N GLU A 290 28.51 -1.22 15.22
CA GLU A 290 28.74 -2.29 14.22
C GLU A 290 27.41 -2.96 13.86
N GLU A 291 27.28 -3.32 12.57
CA GLU A 291 26.11 -4.06 12.11
C GLU A 291 26.11 -5.47 12.71
N PRO A 292 25.05 -5.87 13.46
CA PRO A 292 24.98 -7.21 14.00
C PRO A 292 24.83 -8.23 12.87
N LEU A 293 25.62 -9.27 12.90
CA LEU A 293 25.54 -10.38 11.96
C LEU A 293 24.68 -11.49 12.57
N GLN A 294 23.73 -11.98 11.79
CA GLN A 294 22.98 -13.16 12.15
C GLN A 294 23.90 -14.37 12.14
N LYS A 295 23.97 -15.13 13.26
CA LYS A 295 24.87 -16.26 13.43
C LYS A 295 24.56 -17.41 12.44
N ASP A 296 23.29 -17.56 12.07
CA ASP A 296 22.85 -18.55 11.10
C ASP A 296 22.05 -17.88 9.94
N ALA A 297 22.74 -17.66 8.83
CA ALA A 297 22.10 -17.11 7.62
C ALA A 297 21.05 -18.05 6.98
N ARG A 298 20.92 -19.28 7.44
CA ARG A 298 19.95 -20.29 7.00
C ARG A 298 18.83 -20.50 8.01
N GLY A 299 18.82 -19.77 9.12
CA GLY A 299 17.80 -19.87 10.15
C GLY A 299 16.39 -19.60 9.63
N THR A 300 15.41 -20.27 10.20
CA THR A 300 14.00 -19.93 9.99
C THR A 300 13.68 -18.59 10.64
N ILE A 301 12.54 -17.97 10.27
CA ILE A 301 12.09 -16.72 10.93
C ILE A 301 11.94 -16.95 12.43
N GLU A 302 11.41 -18.10 12.84
CA GLU A 302 11.29 -18.48 14.24
C GLU A 302 12.64 -18.51 14.96
N SER A 303 13.66 -19.10 14.35
CA SER A 303 15.00 -19.15 14.95
C SER A 303 15.62 -17.77 15.12
N VAL A 304 15.36 -16.85 14.19
CA VAL A 304 15.77 -15.45 14.29
C VAL A 304 15.07 -14.76 15.45
N LEU A 305 13.75 -14.93 15.56
CA LEU A 305 12.94 -14.32 16.63
C LEU A 305 13.29 -14.87 18.03
N LEU A 306 13.76 -16.11 18.11
CA LEU A 306 14.21 -16.74 19.35
C LEU A 306 15.64 -16.31 19.76
N ASP A 307 16.45 -15.80 18.84
CA ASP A 307 17.77 -15.23 19.16
C ASP A 307 17.61 -13.83 19.75
N THR A 308 17.33 -13.78 21.06
CA THR A 308 17.05 -12.53 21.78
C THR A 308 18.24 -11.58 21.81
N GLU A 309 19.49 -12.09 21.78
CA GLU A 309 20.70 -11.26 21.73
C GLU A 309 20.80 -10.57 20.38
N PHE A 310 20.64 -11.33 19.30
CA PHE A 310 20.62 -10.77 17.94
C PHE A 310 19.49 -9.77 17.78
N MET A 311 18.26 -10.11 18.18
CA MET A 311 17.10 -9.23 18.05
C MET A 311 17.31 -7.89 18.78
N LYS A 312 17.89 -7.91 19.98
CA LYS A 312 18.20 -6.69 20.73
C LYS A 312 19.30 -5.85 20.06
N ALA A 313 20.35 -6.50 19.59
CA ALA A 313 21.44 -5.83 18.87
C ALA A 313 20.93 -5.21 17.55
N ASP A 314 20.11 -5.95 16.82
CA ASP A 314 19.49 -5.52 15.55
C ASP A 314 18.53 -4.33 15.77
N GLU A 315 17.72 -4.36 16.82
CA GLU A 315 16.86 -3.24 17.17
C GLU A 315 17.66 -1.97 17.49
N ASN A 316 18.74 -2.10 18.29
CA ASN A 316 19.63 -0.99 18.61
C ASN A 316 20.28 -0.42 17.34
N PHE A 317 20.76 -1.28 16.46
CA PHE A 317 21.34 -0.88 15.19
C PHE A 317 20.33 -0.13 14.32
N ARG A 318 19.13 -0.70 14.12
CA ARG A 318 18.06 -0.06 13.33
C ARG A 318 17.66 1.30 13.89
N ARG A 319 17.60 1.42 15.23
CA ARG A 319 17.30 2.69 15.92
C ARG A 319 18.42 3.72 15.70
N ALA A 320 19.68 3.32 15.75
CA ALA A 320 20.80 4.22 15.46
C ALA A 320 20.82 4.63 13.97
N PHE A 321 20.66 3.67 13.07
CA PHE A 321 20.60 3.95 11.63
C PHE A 321 19.44 4.89 11.25
N SER A 322 18.26 4.69 11.85
CA SER A 322 17.10 5.58 11.59
C SER A 322 17.31 7.03 12.03
N LYS A 323 18.31 7.31 12.88
CA LYS A 323 18.68 8.66 13.33
C LYS A 323 19.84 9.26 12.54
N SER A 324 20.49 8.49 11.66
CA SER A 324 21.60 8.98 10.86
C SER A 324 21.17 10.02 9.84
N SER A 325 22.07 10.92 9.48
CA SER A 325 21.85 11.90 8.40
C SER A 325 21.58 11.21 7.06
N PHE A 326 22.26 10.10 6.78
CA PHE A 326 22.07 9.28 5.59
C PHE A 326 20.66 8.75 5.44
N TYR A 327 20.11 8.17 6.52
CA TYR A 327 18.73 7.67 6.50
C TYR A 327 17.72 8.81 6.35
N HIS A 328 17.89 9.88 7.15
CA HIS A 328 16.99 11.04 7.13
C HIS A 328 16.89 11.66 5.74
N GLU A 329 18.02 11.83 5.07
CA GLU A 329 18.03 12.38 3.71
C GLU A 329 17.18 11.55 2.74
N VAL A 330 17.35 10.22 2.76
CA VAL A 330 16.59 9.34 1.86
C VAL A 330 15.13 9.27 2.27
N PHE A 331 14.85 9.15 3.57
CA PHE A 331 13.50 9.08 4.10
C PHE A 331 12.66 10.31 3.70
N GLU A 332 13.16 11.51 3.98
CA GLU A 332 12.45 12.76 3.69
C GLU A 332 12.26 13.01 2.19
N LYS A 333 13.24 12.62 1.39
CA LYS A 333 13.18 12.82 -0.06
C LYS A 333 12.34 11.80 -0.78
N LYS A 334 12.30 10.54 -0.31
CA LYS A 334 11.81 9.42 -1.11
C LYS A 334 10.61 8.68 -0.51
N MET A 335 10.31 8.82 0.79
CA MET A 335 9.25 8.01 1.42
C MET A 335 8.29 8.79 2.32
N ALA A 336 8.73 9.80 3.04
CA ALA A 336 7.92 10.46 4.06
C ALA A 336 6.51 10.82 3.57
N SER A 337 6.39 11.38 2.38
CA SER A 337 5.14 11.81 1.78
C SER A 337 4.15 10.66 1.49
N SER A 338 4.63 9.45 1.24
CA SER A 338 3.78 8.28 1.02
C SER A 338 3.16 7.73 2.32
N LEU A 339 3.66 8.14 3.48
CA LEU A 339 3.22 7.63 4.78
C LEU A 339 2.14 8.50 5.47
N GLU A 340 1.88 9.71 4.98
CA GLU A 340 1.04 10.68 5.69
C GLU A 340 -0.43 10.26 5.74
N ALA A 341 -0.99 9.73 4.65
CA ALA A 341 -2.38 9.26 4.64
C ALA A 341 -2.61 8.11 5.63
N SER A 342 -1.67 7.17 5.73
CA SER A 342 -1.78 6.04 6.66
C SER A 342 -1.89 6.48 8.13
N ALA A 343 -1.23 7.59 8.52
CA ALA A 343 -1.30 8.11 9.88
C ALA A 343 -2.70 8.60 10.28
N ILE A 344 -3.53 9.00 9.31
CA ILE A 344 -4.83 9.63 9.55
C ILE A 344 -6.02 8.82 9.05
N ILE A 345 -5.78 7.67 8.40
CA ILE A 345 -6.82 6.78 7.90
C ILE A 345 -6.71 5.39 8.55
N GLY A 346 -5.48 4.91 8.81
CA GLY A 346 -5.19 3.58 9.32
C GLY A 346 -4.83 2.58 8.23
N ASN A 347 -4.93 1.29 8.55
CA ASN A 347 -4.68 0.20 7.60
C ASN A 347 -5.85 0.06 6.63
N LEU A 348 -5.53 -0.05 5.36
CA LEU A 348 -6.51 -0.25 4.28
C LEU A 348 -6.26 -1.58 3.55
N TYR A 349 -5.52 -2.51 4.15
CA TYR A 349 -5.11 -3.77 3.52
C TYR A 349 -4.66 -3.56 2.06
N THR A 350 -5.42 -4.04 1.07
CA THR A 350 -5.05 -3.92 -0.35
C THR A 350 -4.90 -2.49 -0.83
N ALA A 351 -5.66 -1.55 -0.25
CA ALA A 351 -5.66 -0.15 -0.67
C ALA A 351 -4.52 0.67 -0.06
N SER A 352 -3.83 0.18 0.98
CA SER A 352 -2.87 0.98 1.76
C SER A 352 -1.70 1.53 0.93
N MET A 353 -1.12 0.72 0.03
CA MET A 353 -0.02 1.15 -0.84
C MET A 353 -0.46 2.21 -1.85
N TYR A 354 -1.65 2.07 -2.43
CA TYR A 354 -2.18 3.00 -3.43
C TYR A 354 -2.66 4.31 -2.79
N MET A 355 -3.17 4.25 -1.57
CA MET A 355 -3.43 5.42 -0.76
C MET A 355 -2.12 6.15 -0.41
N GLY A 356 -1.05 5.41 -0.13
CA GLY A 356 0.30 5.95 0.03
C GLY A 356 0.80 6.65 -1.23
N PHE A 357 0.59 6.05 -2.40
CA PHE A 357 0.91 6.67 -3.68
C PHE A 357 0.11 7.96 -3.91
N ARG A 358 -1.20 7.95 -3.64
CA ARG A 358 -2.05 9.14 -3.68
C ARG A 358 -1.54 10.26 -2.76
N SER A 359 -1.14 9.89 -1.53
CA SER A 359 -0.57 10.82 -0.56
C SER A 359 0.74 11.44 -1.05
N LEU A 360 1.65 10.61 -1.58
CA LEU A 360 2.92 11.04 -2.16
C LEU A 360 2.72 12.09 -3.25
N LEU A 361 1.86 11.81 -4.22
CA LEU A 361 1.59 12.72 -5.34
C LEU A 361 1.16 14.11 -4.85
N GLU A 362 0.19 14.15 -3.94
CA GLU A 362 -0.33 15.41 -3.44
C GLU A 362 0.69 16.17 -2.59
N PHE A 363 1.35 15.49 -1.65
CA PHE A 363 2.35 16.13 -0.78
C PHE A 363 3.54 16.66 -1.54
N GLU A 364 4.11 15.88 -2.44
CA GLU A 364 5.29 16.30 -3.19
C GLU A 364 4.97 17.42 -4.16
N TYR A 365 3.86 17.34 -4.90
CA TYR A 365 3.47 18.33 -5.86
C TYR A 365 2.91 19.62 -5.25
N LYS A 366 1.93 19.50 -4.31
CA LYS A 366 1.22 20.66 -3.77
C LYS A 366 1.89 21.30 -2.56
N LYS A 367 2.42 20.49 -1.62
CA LYS A 367 2.98 21.02 -0.37
C LYS A 367 4.49 21.28 -0.46
N LYS A 368 5.22 20.47 -1.21
CA LYS A 368 6.67 20.66 -1.44
C LYS A 368 6.98 21.32 -2.78
N GLU A 369 5.99 21.63 -3.60
CA GLU A 369 6.09 22.29 -4.90
C GLU A 369 7.13 21.65 -5.85
N ARG A 370 7.25 20.30 -5.78
CA ARG A 370 8.18 19.55 -6.62
C ARG A 370 7.56 19.21 -7.96
N ASP A 371 8.32 19.36 -9.03
CA ASP A 371 7.97 18.76 -10.32
C ASP A 371 8.21 17.25 -10.27
N LEU A 372 7.18 16.49 -10.58
CA LEU A 372 7.21 15.03 -10.53
C LEU A 372 7.42 14.40 -11.92
N ASP A 373 7.48 15.19 -12.98
CA ASP A 373 7.68 14.69 -14.34
C ASP A 373 8.97 13.87 -14.44
N GLY A 374 8.88 12.70 -15.06
CA GLY A 374 9.99 11.78 -15.23
C GLY A 374 10.47 11.08 -13.96
N LYS A 375 9.84 11.35 -12.79
CA LYS A 375 10.20 10.71 -11.52
C LYS A 375 9.76 9.26 -11.45
N ARG A 376 10.68 8.38 -11.03
CA ARG A 376 10.39 6.95 -10.87
C ARG A 376 9.88 6.64 -9.47
N VAL A 377 8.73 5.98 -9.42
CA VAL A 377 8.15 5.43 -8.19
C VAL A 377 8.40 3.93 -8.13
N GLY A 378 9.01 3.46 -7.05
CA GLY A 378 9.12 2.04 -6.72
C GLY A 378 7.98 1.62 -5.80
N PHE A 379 7.31 0.54 -6.16
CA PHE A 379 6.20 -0.03 -5.39
C PHE A 379 6.63 -1.34 -4.74
N GLY A 380 6.38 -1.46 -3.43
CA GLY A 380 6.63 -2.68 -2.66
C GLY A 380 5.35 -3.22 -2.04
N SER A 381 4.67 -4.10 -2.75
CA SER A 381 3.42 -4.73 -2.31
C SER A 381 3.70 -6.00 -1.53
N TYR A 382 2.91 -6.25 -0.49
CA TYR A 382 2.97 -7.47 0.31
C TYR A 382 1.57 -7.91 0.72
N GLY A 383 1.33 -9.19 0.69
CA GLY A 383 0.16 -9.85 1.24
C GLY A 383 0.58 -11.05 2.06
N SER A 384 0.03 -11.14 3.28
CA SER A 384 0.28 -12.28 4.19
C SER A 384 -0.18 -13.60 3.60
N GLY A 385 0.44 -14.71 4.03
CA GLY A 385 0.11 -16.05 3.57
C GLY A 385 1.09 -16.78 2.66
N SER A 386 2.10 -16.20 2.03
CA SER A 386 2.55 -14.85 1.82
C SER A 386 2.95 -14.62 0.37
N SER A 387 2.77 -13.43 -0.14
CA SER A 387 3.30 -13.01 -1.44
C SER A 387 3.78 -11.57 -1.39
N ALA A 388 4.88 -11.29 -2.10
CA ALA A 388 5.36 -9.93 -2.31
C ALA A 388 5.53 -9.67 -3.80
N MET A 389 5.25 -8.43 -4.21
CA MET A 389 5.47 -7.96 -5.58
C MET A 389 6.16 -6.61 -5.56
N VAL A 390 7.27 -6.50 -6.29
CA VAL A 390 7.99 -5.25 -6.49
C VAL A 390 7.93 -4.86 -7.97
N PHE A 391 7.58 -3.62 -8.22
CA PHE A 391 7.50 -3.04 -9.55
C PHE A 391 7.76 -1.54 -9.50
N SER A 392 7.86 -0.90 -10.64
CA SER A 392 8.07 0.54 -10.74
C SER A 392 7.33 1.14 -11.92
N GLY A 393 7.24 2.46 -11.92
CA GLY A 393 6.71 3.24 -13.01
C GLY A 393 7.25 4.66 -12.99
N VAL A 394 7.08 5.37 -14.09
CA VAL A 394 7.54 6.74 -14.28
C VAL A 394 6.35 7.67 -14.37
N ILE A 395 6.35 8.71 -13.54
CA ILE A 395 5.32 9.76 -13.53
C ILE A 395 5.40 10.54 -14.85
N GLN A 396 4.23 10.79 -15.45
CA GLN A 396 4.11 11.43 -16.76
C GLN A 396 3.95 12.96 -16.63
N PRO A 397 4.26 13.73 -17.68
CA PRO A 397 4.16 15.20 -17.66
C PRO A 397 2.76 15.70 -17.28
N GLU A 398 1.71 14.99 -17.73
CA GLU A 398 0.30 15.33 -17.51
C GLU A 398 -0.18 15.08 -16.08
N HIS A 399 0.64 14.47 -15.21
CA HIS A 399 0.29 14.29 -13.79
C HIS A 399 -0.20 15.59 -13.12
N LYS A 400 0.26 16.74 -13.60
CA LYS A 400 -0.10 18.06 -13.07
C LYS A 400 -1.62 18.32 -13.12
N GLU A 401 -2.28 17.87 -14.19
CA GLU A 401 -3.72 18.02 -14.35
C GLU A 401 -4.50 17.15 -13.37
N ILE A 402 -3.97 15.95 -13.11
CA ILE A 402 -4.56 14.98 -12.19
C ILE A 402 -4.35 15.42 -10.74
N VAL A 403 -3.10 15.75 -10.36
CA VAL A 403 -2.75 16.04 -8.97
C VAL A 403 -3.33 17.36 -8.48
N LYS A 404 -3.51 18.36 -9.36
CA LYS A 404 -4.20 19.62 -9.01
C LYS A 404 -5.60 19.42 -8.45
N GLN A 405 -6.32 18.40 -8.93
CA GLN A 405 -7.69 18.08 -8.48
C GLN A 405 -7.73 17.26 -7.19
N MET A 406 -6.60 16.66 -6.78
CA MET A 406 -6.51 15.90 -5.54
C MET A 406 -6.56 16.84 -4.33
N ASP A 407 -7.36 16.50 -3.31
CA ASP A 407 -7.47 17.27 -2.07
C ASP A 407 -7.86 16.34 -0.92
N LEU A 408 -6.84 15.68 -0.35
CA LEU A 408 -7.05 14.72 0.73
C LEU A 408 -7.66 15.39 1.96
N GLU A 409 -7.24 16.60 2.28
CA GLU A 409 -7.78 17.33 3.45
C GLU A 409 -9.27 17.59 3.29
N ARG A 410 -9.74 18.01 2.11
CA ARG A 410 -11.17 18.20 1.82
C ARG A 410 -11.93 16.88 1.83
N GLU A 411 -11.37 15.84 1.23
CA GLU A 411 -12.00 14.52 1.10
C GLU A 411 -12.24 13.85 2.47
N ILE A 412 -11.37 14.12 3.46
CA ILE A 412 -11.47 13.56 4.82
C ILE A 412 -11.83 14.60 5.89
N GLY A 413 -11.89 15.89 5.56
CA GLY A 413 -12.08 16.97 6.51
C GLY A 413 -13.46 17.01 7.18
N GLN A 414 -14.47 16.40 6.56
CA GLN A 414 -15.84 16.33 7.08
C GLN A 414 -16.11 15.07 7.92
N ARG A 415 -15.08 14.35 8.32
CA ARG A 415 -15.25 13.13 9.12
C ARG A 415 -15.71 13.47 10.54
N LEU A 416 -16.58 12.60 11.08
CA LEU A 416 -17.16 12.70 12.40
C LEU A 416 -16.33 11.84 13.37
N ARG A 417 -15.93 12.45 14.50
CA ARG A 417 -15.24 11.75 15.58
C ARG A 417 -16.23 10.97 16.41
N LEU A 418 -15.99 9.68 16.58
CA LEU A 418 -16.75 8.82 17.48
C LEU A 418 -16.15 8.84 18.89
N SER A 419 -17.01 8.74 19.90
CA SER A 419 -16.61 8.32 21.24
C SER A 419 -16.19 6.84 21.22
N MET A 420 -15.47 6.40 22.25
CA MET A 420 -15.09 4.99 22.35
C MET A 420 -16.31 4.06 22.56
N GLU A 421 -17.36 4.51 23.22
CA GLU A 421 -18.61 3.76 23.38
C GLU A 421 -19.32 3.57 22.04
N GLU A 422 -19.40 4.62 21.21
CA GLU A 422 -19.98 4.53 19.85
C GLU A 422 -19.12 3.60 18.96
N TYR A 423 -17.79 3.68 19.05
CA TYR A 423 -16.89 2.80 18.33
C TYR A 423 -17.11 1.32 18.72
N GLU A 424 -17.13 0.98 20.01
CA GLU A 424 -17.30 -0.39 20.48
C GLU A 424 -18.67 -0.95 20.06
N ARG A 425 -19.73 -0.16 20.19
CA ARG A 425 -21.06 -0.55 19.71
C ARG A 425 -21.10 -0.79 18.20
N LEU A 426 -20.44 0.06 17.41
CA LEU A 426 -20.37 -0.09 15.95
C LEU A 426 -19.54 -1.33 15.58
N HIS A 427 -18.44 -1.58 16.30
CA HIS A 427 -17.55 -2.72 16.07
C HIS A 427 -18.24 -4.07 16.36
N GLU A 428 -19.10 -4.14 17.36
CA GLU A 428 -19.85 -5.37 17.73
C GLU A 428 -21.01 -5.67 16.78
N ASN A 429 -21.62 -4.64 16.18
CA ASN A 429 -22.83 -4.76 15.36
C ASN A 429 -22.59 -4.63 13.84
N GLY A 430 -21.38 -4.34 13.42
CA GLY A 430 -20.93 -4.23 12.03
C GLY A 430 -19.81 -5.20 11.77
#